data_dc61319438b7b8d6a5f32a94ba5c75b6
#
_entry.id   dc61319438b7b8d6a5f32a94ba5c75b6
#
_cell.length_a   1.000
_cell.length_b   1.000
_cell.length_c   1.000
_cell.angle_alpha   90.00
_cell.angle_beta   90.00
_cell.angle_gamma   90.00
#
_symmetry.space_group_name_H-M   'P 1'
#
loop_
_entity.id
_entity.type
_entity.pdbx_description
1 polymer ?
#
loop_
_entity_poly.entity_id
_entity_poly.type
_entity_poly.pdbx_seq_one_letter_code
_entity_poly.pdbx_strand_id
1 'polypeptide(L)' 'GPDEATGLWSLNFRSILTGPRQVVRLVVEYEDRYRRENGRWWIVETVSRITSSLVEQISEDGTVTVAVLAAPPAA' A
#
# COMPACT_ATOMS: atom_id res chain seq x y z
N GLY A 1 -18.73 -17.61 9.01
CA GLY A 1 -18.87 -19.06 9.24
C GLY A 1 -17.53 -19.79 9.20
N PRO A 2 -17.50 -21.08 9.51
CA PRO A 2 -16.24 -21.83 9.60
C PRO A 2 -15.49 -21.96 8.29
N ASP A 3 -16.15 -21.72 7.16
CA ASP A 3 -15.54 -21.81 5.82
C ASP A 3 -15.29 -20.43 5.22
N GLU A 4 -15.43 -19.38 5.98
CA GLU A 4 -15.19 -18.01 5.57
C GLU A 4 -14.33 -17.29 6.58
N ALA A 5 -13.48 -16.40 6.09
CA ALA A 5 -12.64 -15.56 6.92
C ALA A 5 -12.36 -14.24 6.22
N THR A 6 -12.00 -13.24 7.01
CA THR A 6 -11.53 -11.96 6.50
C THR A 6 -10.17 -11.65 7.09
N GLY A 7 -9.35 -10.93 6.35
CA GLY A 7 -8.05 -10.48 6.83
C GLY A 7 -7.83 -9.02 6.48
N LEU A 8 -7.19 -8.31 7.40
CA LEU A 8 -6.76 -6.93 7.18
C LEU A 8 -5.23 -6.91 7.22
N TRP A 9 -4.65 -6.31 6.20
CA TRP A 9 -3.21 -6.23 6.05
C TRP A 9 -2.80 -4.81 5.76
N SER A 10 -1.61 -4.45 6.22
CA SER A 10 -1.01 -3.17 5.89
C SER A 10 0.37 -3.42 5.30
N LEU A 11 0.65 -2.77 4.17
CA LEU A 11 1.94 -2.84 3.51
C LEU A 11 2.57 -1.46 3.49
N ASN A 12 3.78 -1.35 4.04
CA ASN A 12 4.59 -0.16 3.91
C ASN A 12 5.56 -0.39 2.76
N PHE A 13 5.41 0.39 1.71
CA PHE A 13 6.22 0.27 0.51
C PHE A 13 7.14 1.49 0.38
N ARG A 14 8.38 1.23 0.02
CA ARG A 14 9.37 2.27 -0.24
C ARG A 14 10.11 1.91 -1.53
N SER A 15 10.21 2.88 -2.43
CA SER A 15 10.95 2.70 -3.68
C SER A 15 11.94 3.86 -3.86
N ILE A 16 13.14 3.53 -4.25
CA ILE A 16 14.17 4.52 -4.55
C ILE A 16 14.34 4.57 -6.06
N LEU A 17 14.06 5.74 -6.64
CA LEU A 17 14.19 5.99 -8.06
C LEU A 17 15.45 6.81 -8.29
N THR A 18 16.49 6.16 -8.77
CA THR A 18 17.81 6.80 -8.90
C THR A 18 17.89 7.82 -10.02
N GLY A 19 17.23 7.57 -11.15
CA GLY A 19 17.20 8.52 -12.26
C GLY A 19 16.65 9.88 -11.85
N PRO A 20 15.38 9.96 -11.39
CA PRO A 20 14.81 11.22 -10.95
C PRO A 20 15.24 11.64 -9.54
N ARG A 21 16.04 10.84 -8.85
CA ARG A 21 16.51 11.10 -7.48
C ARG A 21 15.36 11.30 -6.50
N GLN A 22 14.47 10.31 -6.47
CA GLN A 22 13.26 10.36 -5.65
C GLN A 22 13.16 9.13 -4.76
N VAL A 23 12.54 9.31 -3.59
CA VAL A 23 12.09 8.22 -2.75
C VAL A 23 10.59 8.29 -2.67
N VAL A 24 9.93 7.22 -3.03
CA VAL A 24 8.46 7.10 -2.97
C VAL A 24 8.11 6.20 -1.80
N ARG A 25 7.19 6.65 -0.97
CA ARG A 25 6.68 5.87 0.16
C ARG A 25 5.17 5.77 0.06
N LEU A 26 4.68 4.54 0.19
CA LEU A 26 3.26 4.24 0.16
C LEU A 26 2.89 3.42 1.37
N VAL A 27 1.70 3.68 1.91
CA VAL A 27 1.06 2.77 2.84
C VAL A 27 -0.22 2.29 2.18
N VAL A 28 -0.33 0.98 2.02
CA VAL A 28 -1.48 0.34 1.37
C VAL A 28 -2.14 -0.57 2.39
N GLU A 29 -3.43 -0.47 2.51
CA GLU A 29 -4.24 -1.37 3.30
C GLU A 29 -4.97 -2.33 2.37
N TYR A 30 -5.01 -3.60 2.77
CA TYR A 30 -5.71 -4.65 2.06
C TYR A 30 -6.78 -5.23 2.96
N GLU A 31 -7.96 -5.44 2.40
CA GLU A 31 -9.03 -6.18 3.02
C GLU A 31 -9.33 -7.37 2.14
N ASP A 32 -9.05 -8.57 2.66
CA ASP A 32 -9.20 -9.81 1.91
C ASP A 32 -10.33 -10.63 2.48
N ARG A 33 -11.10 -11.25 1.60
CA ARG A 33 -12.07 -12.28 1.97
C ARG A 33 -11.59 -13.62 1.45
N TYR A 34 -11.72 -14.60 2.30
CA TYR A 34 -11.29 -15.96 2.01
C TYR A 34 -12.47 -16.92 2.13
N ARG A 35 -12.42 -17.98 1.35
CA ARG A 35 -13.34 -19.10 1.45
C ARG A 35 -12.56 -20.40 1.46
N ARG A 36 -13.01 -21.35 2.29
CA ARG A 36 -12.45 -22.68 2.31
C ARG A 36 -13.36 -23.60 1.52
N GLU A 37 -12.77 -24.30 0.56
CA GLU A 37 -13.43 -25.32 -0.26
C GLU A 37 -12.48 -26.52 -0.40
N ASN A 38 -13.00 -27.72 -0.17
CA ASN A 38 -12.22 -28.95 -0.28
C ASN A 38 -10.93 -28.93 0.55
N GLY A 39 -11.00 -28.37 1.76
CA GLY A 39 -9.88 -28.30 2.66
C GLY A 39 -8.82 -27.25 2.32
N ARG A 40 -9.06 -26.42 1.32
CA ARG A 40 -8.14 -25.37 0.90
C ARG A 40 -8.78 -23.99 1.03
N TRP A 41 -7.96 -23.01 1.42
CA TRP A 41 -8.40 -21.62 1.49
C TRP A 41 -8.09 -20.91 0.18
N TRP A 42 -9.04 -20.12 -0.28
CA TRP A 42 -8.94 -19.30 -1.48
C TRP A 42 -9.24 -17.86 -1.14
N ILE A 43 -8.52 -16.94 -1.79
CA ILE A 43 -8.88 -15.54 -1.75
C ILE A 43 -9.98 -15.32 -2.77
N VAL A 44 -11.16 -14.89 -2.32
CA VAL A 44 -12.31 -14.66 -3.21
C VAL A 44 -12.50 -13.18 -3.51
N GLU A 45 -11.93 -12.30 -2.72
CA GLU A 45 -12.01 -10.86 -2.95
C GLU A 45 -10.84 -10.17 -2.24
N THR A 46 -10.24 -9.22 -2.92
CA THR A 46 -9.22 -8.32 -2.34
C THR A 46 -9.59 -6.89 -2.68
N VAL A 47 -9.68 -6.06 -1.67
CA VAL A 47 -9.84 -4.61 -1.83
C VAL A 47 -8.58 -3.96 -1.29
N SER A 48 -7.94 -3.13 -2.10
CA SER A 48 -6.77 -2.38 -1.68
C SER A 48 -7.05 -0.89 -1.73
N ARG A 49 -6.45 -0.16 -0.80
CA ARG A 49 -6.52 1.30 -0.82
C ARG A 49 -5.22 1.89 -0.30
N ILE A 50 -4.81 2.97 -0.93
CA ILE A 50 -3.63 3.71 -0.52
C ILE A 50 -4.07 4.71 0.54
N THR A 51 -3.53 4.57 1.75
CA THR A 51 -3.89 5.44 2.88
C THR A 51 -2.93 6.60 3.04
N SER A 52 -1.70 6.46 2.55
CA SER A 52 -0.77 7.58 2.46
C SER A 52 0.20 7.38 1.31
N SER A 53 0.64 8.48 0.75
CA SER A 53 1.57 8.48 -0.38
C SER A 53 2.37 9.77 -0.34
N LEU A 54 3.69 9.65 -0.38
CA LEU A 54 4.56 10.81 -0.45
C LEU A 54 5.78 10.54 -1.32
N VAL A 55 6.34 11.60 -1.85
CA VAL A 55 7.60 11.57 -2.59
C VAL A 55 8.58 12.53 -1.93
N GLU A 56 9.80 12.04 -1.71
CA GLU A 56 10.93 12.87 -1.32
C GLU A 56 11.78 13.12 -2.55
N GLN A 57 11.98 14.38 -2.89
CA GLN A 57 12.86 14.78 -3.99
C GLN A 57 14.20 15.20 -3.40
N ILE A 58 15.26 14.58 -3.90
CA ILE A 58 16.62 14.88 -3.47
C ILE A 58 17.31 15.67 -4.56
N SER A 59 17.65 16.92 -4.29
CA SER A 59 18.40 17.74 -5.24
C SER A 59 19.89 17.43 -5.19
N GLU A 60 20.63 17.95 -6.18
CA GLU A 60 22.06 17.66 -6.32
C GLU A 60 22.87 18.08 -5.10
N ASP A 61 22.45 19.13 -4.40
CA ASP A 61 23.11 19.61 -3.19
C ASP A 61 22.71 18.84 -1.92
N GLY A 62 21.85 17.82 -2.05
CA GLY A 62 21.38 17.02 -0.93
C GLY A 62 20.14 17.57 -0.23
N THR A 63 19.59 18.70 -0.69
CA THR A 63 18.33 19.21 -0.14
C THR A 63 17.19 18.26 -0.45
N VAL A 64 16.36 17.99 0.55
CA VAL A 64 15.21 17.10 0.42
C VAL A 64 13.91 17.91 0.49
N THR A 65 13.09 17.75 -0.54
CA THR A 65 11.75 18.35 -0.59
C THR A 65 10.73 17.23 -0.54
N VAL A 66 9.71 17.38 0.30
CA VAL A 66 8.69 16.35 0.49
C VAL A 66 7.35 16.86 -0.04
N ALA A 67 6.68 16.00 -0.81
CA ALA A 67 5.33 16.28 -1.31
C ALA A 67 4.43 15.08 -1.04
N VAL A 68 3.21 15.34 -0.59
CA VAL A 68 2.18 14.31 -0.48
C VAL A 68 1.53 14.17 -1.84
N LEU A 69 1.65 12.99 -2.45
CA LEU A 69 1.11 12.73 -3.79
C LEU A 69 -0.39 12.47 -3.76
N ALA A 70 -0.84 11.78 -2.73
CA ALA A 70 -2.24 11.44 -2.58
C ALA A 70 -2.60 11.42 -1.10
N ALA A 71 -3.75 11.97 -0.79
CA ALA A 71 -4.35 11.83 0.52
C ALA A 71 -5.60 10.96 0.37
N PRO A 72 -5.95 10.13 1.38
CA PRO A 72 -7.18 9.39 1.30
C PRO A 72 -8.36 10.36 1.21
N PRO A 73 -9.38 10.05 0.42
CA PRO A 73 -10.57 10.89 0.38
C PRO A 73 -11.20 10.97 1.76
N ALA A 74 -11.76 12.12 2.09
CA ALA A 74 -12.52 12.28 3.31
C ALA A 74 -13.67 11.27 3.29
N ALA A 75 -13.76 10.49 4.36
CA ALA A 75 -14.75 9.43 4.43
C ALA A 75 -16.18 10.00 4.50
#